data_148f4f8916e6ed4bd6d40e0505ebaabf
#
_entry.id   148f4f8916e6ed4bd6d40e0505ebaabf
#
_cell.length_a   1.000
_cell.length_b   1.000
_cell.length_c   1.000
_cell.angle_alpha   90.00
_cell.angle_beta   90.00
_cell.angle_gamma   90.00
#
_symmetry.space_group_name_H-M   'P 1'
#
loop_
_entity.id
_entity.type
_entity.pdbx_description
1 polymer ?
#
loop_
_entity_poly.entity_id
_entity_poly.type
_entity_poly.pdbx_seq_one_letter_code
_entity_poly.pdbx_strand_id
1 'polypeptide(L)'
;MSLLASLAIVASAGSLRSTVADELARGVGGCDSLVEVDRRGTLIVVAEVNGGPVETVGSCPGVPAGTRAELDPTGVILADASGDVVGLDRSDPGRVIQVGDWSGRVLGTVAVEPGPLLLRVEGDGVVAVGLDPDAAASRRRGTGVAVLLGGLALAALIAVSGRRRRDPVATATAEVVWGPPQGPRLG
;
A
#
# COMPACT_ATOMS: atom_id res chain seq x y z
N MET A 1 22.09 -3.07 -8.02
CA MET A 1 20.70 -3.37 -8.39
C MET A 1 19.68 -3.17 -7.24
N SER A 2 20.05 -3.32 -5.98
CA SER A 2 19.10 -3.19 -4.83
C SER A 2 18.53 -1.78 -4.63
N LEU A 3 19.31 -0.72 -4.85
CA LEU A 3 18.87 0.68 -4.70
C LEU A 3 17.78 1.10 -5.70
N LEU A 4 17.90 0.66 -6.95
CA LEU A 4 16.91 0.96 -8.00
C LEU A 4 15.58 0.28 -7.73
N ALA A 5 15.59 -0.97 -7.23
CA ALA A 5 14.38 -1.69 -6.85
C ALA A 5 13.66 -0.99 -5.69
N SER A 6 14.39 -0.48 -4.70
CA SER A 6 13.82 0.23 -3.55
C SER A 6 13.19 1.57 -3.95
N LEU A 7 13.82 2.32 -4.86
CA LEU A 7 13.29 3.57 -5.39
C LEU A 7 11.99 3.34 -6.17
N ALA A 8 11.92 2.26 -6.96
CA ALA A 8 10.72 1.87 -7.69
C ALA A 8 9.55 1.52 -6.77
N ILE A 9 9.82 0.84 -5.65
CA ILE A 9 8.78 0.49 -4.66
C ILE A 9 8.22 1.74 -3.97
N VAL A 10 9.07 2.69 -3.62
CA VAL A 10 8.63 3.95 -2.99
C VAL A 10 7.83 4.82 -3.98
N ALA A 11 8.29 4.94 -5.22
CA ALA A 11 7.57 5.66 -6.27
C ALA A 11 6.19 5.03 -6.56
N SER A 12 6.09 3.70 -6.54
CA SER A 12 4.83 2.97 -6.76
C SER A 12 3.82 3.09 -5.60
N ALA A 13 4.25 3.54 -4.42
CA ALA A 13 3.33 3.76 -3.30
C ALA A 13 2.42 4.98 -3.51
N GLY A 14 2.90 6.00 -4.22
CA GLY A 14 2.10 7.17 -4.60
C GLY A 14 1.01 6.79 -5.62
N SER A 15 1.37 6.03 -6.66
CA SER A 15 0.42 5.55 -7.66
C SER A 15 -0.63 4.59 -7.06
N LEU A 16 -0.24 3.74 -6.11
CA LEU A 16 -1.18 2.88 -5.42
C LEU A 16 -2.22 3.68 -4.62
N ARG A 17 -1.79 4.77 -3.97
CA ARG A 17 -2.69 5.64 -3.20
C ARG A 17 -3.75 6.28 -4.10
N SER A 18 -3.37 6.78 -5.28
CA SER A 18 -4.33 7.32 -6.24
C SER A 18 -5.27 6.24 -6.78
N THR A 19 -4.75 5.08 -7.17
CA THR A 19 -5.58 3.97 -7.64
C THR A 19 -6.61 3.56 -6.60
N VAL A 20 -6.21 3.40 -5.33
CA VAL A 20 -7.14 3.04 -4.24
C VAL A 20 -8.19 4.14 -4.01
N ALA A 21 -7.81 5.41 -4.12
CA ALA A 21 -8.77 6.51 -4.00
C ALA A 21 -9.78 6.55 -5.16
N ASP A 22 -9.33 6.20 -6.37
CA ASP A 22 -10.18 6.12 -7.56
C ASP A 22 -11.15 4.93 -7.50
N GLU A 23 -10.75 3.84 -6.83
CA GLU A 23 -11.57 2.63 -6.63
C GLU A 23 -12.58 2.73 -5.48
N LEU A 24 -12.62 3.83 -4.74
CA LEU A 24 -13.62 4.02 -3.69
C LEU A 24 -15.02 4.05 -4.30
N ALA A 25 -15.92 3.22 -3.78
CA ALA A 25 -17.33 3.27 -4.12
C ALA A 25 -17.96 4.55 -3.58
N ARG A 26 -18.75 5.24 -4.40
CA ARG A 26 -19.34 6.54 -4.04
C ARG A 26 -20.85 6.45 -3.93
N GLY A 27 -21.37 6.91 -2.79
CA GLY A 27 -22.80 7.13 -2.55
C GLY A 27 -23.13 8.61 -2.54
N VAL A 28 -24.22 8.96 -3.18
CA VAL A 28 -24.70 10.35 -3.28
C VAL A 28 -25.85 10.55 -2.33
N GLY A 29 -25.95 11.73 -1.73
CA GLY A 29 -27.03 12.11 -0.82
C GLY A 29 -28.41 11.94 -1.42
N GLY A 30 -29.35 11.47 -0.62
CA GLY A 30 -30.71 11.14 -1.03
C GLY A 30 -30.84 9.84 -1.82
N CYS A 31 -29.77 9.06 -1.97
CA CYS A 31 -29.73 7.82 -2.73
C CYS A 31 -29.24 6.63 -1.92
N ASP A 32 -29.74 5.45 -2.28
CA ASP A 32 -29.22 4.17 -1.85
C ASP A 32 -28.21 3.66 -2.88
N SER A 33 -26.99 3.34 -2.45
CA SER A 33 -25.93 2.81 -3.29
C SER A 33 -25.53 1.42 -2.80
N LEU A 34 -25.31 0.50 -3.73
CA LEU A 34 -24.84 -0.85 -3.43
C LEU A 34 -23.34 -0.93 -3.65
N VAL A 35 -22.61 -1.37 -2.64
CA VAL A 35 -21.17 -1.58 -2.67
C VAL A 35 -20.91 -3.07 -2.57
N GLU A 36 -20.30 -3.66 -3.59
CA GLU A 36 -19.91 -5.07 -3.55
C GLU A 36 -18.59 -5.23 -2.80
N VAL A 37 -18.61 -6.08 -1.77
CA VAL A 37 -17.44 -6.40 -0.96
C VAL A 37 -16.95 -7.80 -1.31
N ASP A 38 -15.78 -7.88 -1.95
CA ASP A 38 -15.22 -9.16 -2.42
C ASP A 38 -14.64 -10.03 -1.31
N ARG A 39 -14.21 -9.41 -0.21
CA ARG A 39 -13.50 -10.12 0.88
C ARG A 39 -13.73 -9.44 2.23
N ARG A 40 -13.67 -10.27 3.27
CA ARG A 40 -13.65 -9.77 4.66
C ARG A 40 -12.55 -8.75 4.88
N GLY A 41 -12.88 -7.66 5.56
CA GLY A 41 -11.90 -6.62 5.85
C GLY A 41 -12.47 -5.46 6.63
N THR A 42 -11.68 -4.40 6.69
CA THR A 42 -12.08 -3.11 7.23
C THR A 42 -12.05 -2.09 6.10
N LEU A 43 -13.17 -1.44 5.89
CA LEU A 43 -13.29 -0.33 4.95
C LEU A 43 -13.30 0.99 5.70
N ILE A 44 -12.83 2.05 5.06
CA ILE A 44 -13.05 3.42 5.53
C ILE A 44 -14.32 3.99 4.92
N VAL A 45 -14.97 4.85 5.66
CA VAL A 45 -16.11 5.66 5.23
C VAL A 45 -15.69 7.11 5.30
N VAL A 46 -15.77 7.80 4.19
CA VAL A 46 -15.20 9.14 4.01
C VAL A 46 -16.25 10.07 3.43
N ALA A 47 -16.54 11.18 4.08
CA ALA A 47 -17.28 12.28 3.46
C ALA A 47 -16.36 13.00 2.46
N GLU A 48 -16.70 13.02 1.17
CA GLU A 48 -15.92 13.77 0.19
C GLU A 48 -16.04 15.28 0.47
N VAL A 49 -14.90 15.95 0.46
CA VAL A 49 -14.79 17.42 0.54
C VAL A 49 -14.57 18.01 -0.85
N ASN A 50 -13.74 17.33 -1.65
CA ASN A 50 -13.51 17.66 -3.05
C ASN A 50 -13.30 16.37 -3.84
N GLY A 51 -13.82 16.30 -5.07
CA GLY A 51 -13.66 15.09 -5.86
C GLY A 51 -14.02 15.25 -7.33
N GLY A 52 -13.76 14.20 -8.09
CA GLY A 52 -14.16 14.06 -9.49
C GLY A 52 -15.69 14.00 -9.67
N PRO A 53 -16.17 13.97 -10.89
CA PRO A 53 -17.60 13.82 -11.14
C PRO A 53 -18.08 12.44 -10.66
N VAL A 54 -19.30 12.39 -10.13
CA VAL A 54 -20.01 11.13 -9.85
C VAL A 54 -21.12 11.00 -10.90
N GLU A 55 -21.08 9.90 -11.63
CA GLU A 55 -22.04 9.66 -12.70
C GLU A 55 -23.45 9.38 -12.16
N THR A 56 -24.46 9.70 -12.95
CA THR A 56 -25.85 9.36 -12.66
C THR A 56 -26.01 7.83 -12.74
N VAL A 57 -26.53 7.22 -11.67
CA VAL A 57 -26.80 5.77 -11.62
C VAL A 57 -28.28 5.56 -11.28
N GLY A 58 -29.02 4.99 -12.20
CA GLY A 58 -30.48 4.80 -12.03
C GLY A 58 -31.22 6.14 -11.85
N SER A 59 -31.90 6.32 -10.71
CA SER A 59 -32.59 7.57 -10.35
C SER A 59 -31.73 8.53 -9.53
N CYS A 60 -30.50 8.15 -9.18
CA CYS A 60 -29.58 8.99 -8.41
C CYS A 60 -28.97 10.07 -9.28
N PRO A 61 -29.01 11.34 -8.86
CA PRO A 61 -28.44 12.42 -9.65
C PRO A 61 -26.91 12.31 -9.69
N GLY A 62 -26.33 12.65 -10.85
CA GLY A 62 -24.89 12.84 -10.94
C GLY A 62 -24.44 14.07 -10.16
N VAL A 63 -23.22 14.06 -9.68
CA VAL A 63 -22.62 15.18 -8.96
C VAL A 63 -21.41 15.69 -9.75
N PRO A 64 -21.33 16.99 -10.10
CA PRO A 64 -20.21 17.53 -10.84
C PRO A 64 -18.91 17.47 -10.03
N ALA A 65 -17.76 17.52 -10.73
CA ALA A 65 -16.46 17.65 -10.06
C ALA A 65 -16.37 18.95 -9.24
N GLY A 66 -15.66 18.91 -8.14
CA GLY A 66 -15.38 20.08 -7.31
C GLY A 66 -15.67 19.87 -5.84
N THR A 67 -15.87 20.99 -5.12
CA THR A 67 -16.18 21.00 -3.69
C THR A 67 -17.57 20.44 -3.42
N ARG A 68 -17.68 19.60 -2.41
CA ARG A 68 -18.94 18.97 -1.97
C ARG A 68 -19.62 19.78 -0.88
N ALA A 69 -20.93 19.59 -0.78
CA ALA A 69 -21.67 20.04 0.39
C ALA A 69 -21.16 19.33 1.66
N GLU A 70 -21.19 20.04 2.77
CA GLU A 70 -20.83 19.44 4.06
C GLU A 70 -21.89 18.40 4.46
N LEU A 71 -21.41 17.20 4.76
CA LEU A 71 -22.25 16.08 5.16
C LEU A 71 -22.30 15.96 6.68
N ASP A 72 -23.50 15.80 7.24
CA ASP A 72 -23.66 15.39 8.63
C ASP A 72 -23.22 13.92 8.77
N PRO A 73 -22.23 13.63 9.64
CA PRO A 73 -21.77 12.26 9.85
C PRO A 73 -22.84 11.28 10.33
N THR A 74 -23.93 11.79 10.93
CA THR A 74 -25.04 10.96 11.40
C THR A 74 -25.98 10.51 10.28
N GLY A 75 -25.92 11.19 9.12
CA GLY A 75 -26.74 10.87 7.95
C GLY A 75 -26.20 9.73 7.10
N VAL A 76 -25.13 9.00 7.55
CA VAL A 76 -24.59 7.87 6.82
C VAL A 76 -24.98 6.57 7.50
N ILE A 77 -25.73 5.75 6.77
CA ILE A 77 -26.21 4.44 7.22
C ILE A 77 -25.62 3.37 6.30
N LEU A 78 -25.02 2.36 6.90
CA LEU A 78 -24.55 1.17 6.22
C LEU A 78 -25.37 -0.02 6.69
N ALA A 79 -25.82 -0.85 5.76
CA ALA A 79 -26.51 -2.10 6.10
C ALA A 79 -25.89 -3.26 5.30
N ASP A 80 -25.83 -4.42 5.91
CA ASP A 80 -25.35 -5.65 5.27
C ASP A 80 -26.42 -6.28 4.36
N ALA A 81 -26.10 -7.43 3.79
CA ALA A 81 -27.00 -8.19 2.92
C ALA A 81 -28.31 -8.64 3.60
N SER A 82 -28.33 -8.72 4.93
CA SER A 82 -29.53 -9.05 5.71
C SER A 82 -30.41 -7.83 5.99
N GLY A 83 -29.89 -6.62 5.72
CA GLY A 83 -30.53 -5.36 6.07
C GLY A 83 -30.20 -4.87 7.48
N ASP A 84 -29.30 -5.55 8.18
CA ASP A 84 -28.85 -5.16 9.50
C ASP A 84 -27.89 -3.97 9.41
N VAL A 85 -28.11 -2.96 10.26
CA VAL A 85 -27.25 -1.77 10.29
C VAL A 85 -25.88 -2.13 10.84
N VAL A 86 -24.86 -1.86 10.04
CA VAL A 86 -23.45 -2.07 10.42
C VAL A 86 -22.90 -0.81 11.08
N GLY A 87 -22.42 -0.96 12.31
CA GLY A 87 -21.89 0.17 13.09
C GLY A 87 -20.58 0.70 12.55
N LEU A 88 -20.47 2.04 12.51
CA LEU A 88 -19.22 2.72 12.23
C LEU A 88 -18.35 2.81 13.49
N ASP A 89 -17.10 2.32 13.40
CA ASP A 89 -16.08 2.61 14.40
C ASP A 89 -15.50 4.01 14.14
N ARG A 90 -15.75 4.93 15.06
CA ARG A 90 -15.31 6.33 14.99
C ARG A 90 -14.06 6.59 15.83
N SER A 91 -13.12 5.67 15.83
CA SER A 91 -11.87 5.81 16.59
C SER A 91 -10.94 6.91 16.07
N ASP A 92 -11.07 7.29 14.78
CA ASP A 92 -10.27 8.35 14.13
C ASP A 92 -11.15 9.31 13.29
N PRO A 93 -12.12 9.98 13.90
CA PRO A 93 -13.04 10.85 13.18
C PRO A 93 -12.34 12.14 12.78
N GLY A 94 -12.64 12.62 11.59
CA GLY A 94 -12.16 13.91 11.09
C GLY A 94 -10.77 13.91 10.48
N ARG A 95 -10.08 12.78 10.43
CA ARG A 95 -8.82 12.67 9.65
C ARG A 95 -9.09 13.02 8.19
N VAL A 96 -8.30 13.95 7.65
CA VAL A 96 -8.40 14.34 6.24
C VAL A 96 -7.45 13.49 5.41
N ILE A 97 -7.98 12.90 4.34
CA ILE A 97 -7.21 12.21 3.32
C ILE A 97 -7.21 13.09 2.09
N GLN A 98 -6.03 13.29 1.49
CA GLN A 98 -5.89 14.02 0.23
C GLN A 98 -5.05 13.21 -0.74
N VAL A 99 -5.56 12.99 -1.95
CA VAL A 99 -4.90 12.25 -3.02
C VAL A 99 -5.14 12.97 -4.34
N GLY A 100 -4.12 13.67 -4.85
CA GLY A 100 -4.30 14.56 -6.00
C GLY A 100 -5.33 15.65 -5.69
N ASP A 101 -6.33 15.75 -6.57
CA ASP A 101 -7.44 16.71 -6.43
C ASP A 101 -8.58 16.17 -5.56
N TRP A 102 -8.55 14.87 -5.23
CA TRP A 102 -9.53 14.27 -4.34
C TRP A 102 -9.16 14.51 -2.87
N SER A 103 -10.16 14.87 -2.08
CA SER A 103 -10.00 14.97 -0.63
C SER A 103 -11.28 14.59 0.08
N GLY A 104 -11.12 13.99 1.28
CA GLY A 104 -12.24 13.58 2.09
C GLY A 104 -11.90 13.57 3.57
N ARG A 105 -12.93 13.65 4.39
CA ARG A 105 -12.88 13.56 5.85
C ARG A 105 -13.37 12.20 6.29
N VAL A 106 -12.56 11.46 7.00
CA VAL A 106 -12.92 10.14 7.54
C VAL A 106 -14.04 10.29 8.57
N LEU A 107 -15.14 9.58 8.34
CA LEU A 107 -16.27 9.46 9.26
C LEU A 107 -16.08 8.31 10.25
N GLY A 108 -15.38 7.27 9.80
CA GLY A 108 -15.08 6.08 10.59
C GLY A 108 -14.63 4.91 9.74
N THR A 109 -14.52 3.76 10.36
CA THR A 109 -14.25 2.48 9.70
C THR A 109 -15.38 1.51 9.96
N VAL A 110 -15.55 0.54 9.06
CA VAL A 110 -16.55 -0.50 9.17
C VAL A 110 -15.91 -1.86 8.88
N ALA A 111 -16.16 -2.83 9.76
CA ALA A 111 -15.79 -4.22 9.53
C ALA A 111 -16.86 -4.87 8.64
N VAL A 112 -16.44 -5.49 7.55
CA VAL A 112 -17.34 -6.06 6.56
C VAL A 112 -17.00 -7.52 6.25
N GLU A 113 -18.03 -8.29 5.94
CA GLU A 113 -17.96 -9.63 5.35
C GLU A 113 -18.13 -9.51 3.83
N PRO A 114 -17.74 -10.54 3.05
CA PRO A 114 -18.02 -10.59 1.62
C PRO A 114 -19.53 -10.53 1.34
N GLY A 115 -19.92 -9.72 0.36
CA GLY A 115 -21.32 -9.57 -0.04
C GLY A 115 -21.70 -8.12 -0.30
N PRO A 116 -22.94 -7.87 -0.64
CA PRO A 116 -23.44 -6.52 -0.86
C PRO A 116 -23.57 -5.74 0.45
N LEU A 117 -23.09 -4.50 0.41
CA LEU A 117 -23.21 -3.51 1.47
C LEU A 117 -24.08 -2.36 0.95
N LEU A 118 -25.19 -2.11 1.56
CA LEU A 118 -26.06 -0.98 1.23
C LEU A 118 -25.52 0.27 1.92
N LEU A 119 -25.25 1.30 1.14
CA LEU A 119 -24.86 2.63 1.61
C LEU A 119 -26.01 3.61 1.34
N ARG A 120 -26.58 4.16 2.40
CA ARG A 120 -27.56 5.24 2.36
C ARG A 120 -26.93 6.50 2.89
N VAL A 121 -27.08 7.59 2.15
CA VAL A 121 -26.54 8.90 2.51
C VAL A 121 -27.72 9.87 2.61
N GLU A 122 -27.94 10.45 3.78
CA GLU A 122 -28.93 11.50 3.99
C GLU A 122 -28.31 12.89 3.75
N GLY A 123 -29.07 13.80 3.14
CA GLY A 123 -28.60 15.15 2.78
C GLY A 123 -27.97 15.22 1.39
N ASP A 124 -27.17 16.24 1.11
CA ASP A 124 -26.65 16.57 -0.25
C ASP A 124 -25.17 16.21 -0.45
N GLY A 125 -24.58 15.44 0.46
CA GLY A 125 -23.16 15.09 0.39
C GLY A 125 -22.84 13.91 -0.50
N VAL A 126 -21.55 13.63 -0.65
CA VAL A 126 -21.02 12.43 -1.27
C VAL A 126 -20.17 11.66 -0.26
N VAL A 127 -20.41 10.37 -0.15
CA VAL A 127 -19.66 9.47 0.73
C VAL A 127 -18.89 8.47 -0.13
N ALA A 128 -17.63 8.31 0.16
CA ALA A 128 -16.78 7.29 -0.44
C ALA A 128 -16.53 6.15 0.56
N VAL A 129 -16.62 4.91 0.10
CA VAL A 129 -16.40 3.71 0.92
C VAL A 129 -15.41 2.78 0.22
N GLY A 130 -14.42 2.29 0.93
CA GLY A 130 -13.45 1.36 0.36
C GLY A 130 -12.22 1.17 1.25
N LEU A 131 -11.12 0.72 0.62
CA LEU A 131 -9.86 0.54 1.34
C LEU A 131 -9.25 1.90 1.71
N ASP A 132 -8.57 1.97 2.84
CA ASP A 132 -7.83 3.17 3.26
C ASP A 132 -6.60 3.36 2.36
N PRO A 133 -6.53 4.44 1.54
CA PRO A 133 -5.40 4.71 0.67
C PRO A 133 -4.08 4.89 1.42
N ASP A 134 -4.13 5.47 2.63
CA ASP A 134 -2.94 5.68 3.45
C ASP A 134 -2.44 4.37 4.06
N ALA A 135 -3.35 3.51 4.52
CA ALA A 135 -3.02 2.19 5.02
C ALA A 135 -2.47 1.28 3.90
N ALA A 136 -3.04 1.33 2.70
CA ALA A 136 -2.55 0.60 1.54
C ALA A 136 -1.13 1.04 1.15
N ALA A 137 -0.88 2.35 1.08
CA ALA A 137 0.44 2.91 0.77
C ALA A 137 1.47 2.59 1.86
N SER A 138 1.09 2.67 3.13
CA SER A 138 2.00 2.39 4.26
C SER A 138 2.41 0.92 4.32
N ARG A 139 1.50 -0.02 4.09
CA ARG A 139 1.82 -1.46 3.99
C ARG A 139 2.85 -1.72 2.89
N ARG A 140 2.69 -1.11 1.72
CA ARG A 140 3.63 -1.28 0.61
C ARG A 140 5.00 -0.67 0.92
N ARG A 141 5.06 0.49 1.57
CA ARG A 141 6.32 1.09 2.05
C ARG A 141 7.01 0.20 3.07
N GLY A 142 6.28 -0.34 4.03
CA GLY A 142 6.80 -1.28 5.03
C GLY A 142 7.40 -2.53 4.39
N THR A 143 6.74 -3.11 3.41
CA THR A 143 7.28 -4.25 2.63
C THR A 143 8.56 -3.87 1.89
N GLY A 144 8.61 -2.69 1.27
CA GLY A 144 9.80 -2.19 0.57
C GLY A 144 11.00 -2.04 1.50
N VAL A 145 10.80 -1.48 2.69
CA VAL A 145 11.86 -1.32 3.71
C VAL A 145 12.33 -2.69 4.22
N ALA A 146 11.43 -3.63 4.47
CA ALA A 146 11.78 -4.99 4.90
C ALA A 146 12.62 -5.73 3.85
N VAL A 147 12.29 -5.64 2.57
CA VAL A 147 13.05 -6.22 1.46
C VAL A 147 14.44 -5.58 1.37
N LEU A 148 14.56 -4.27 1.56
CA LEU A 148 15.82 -3.53 1.53
C LEU A 148 16.74 -3.98 2.67
N LEU A 149 16.23 -4.01 3.89
CA LEU A 149 17.00 -4.45 5.07
C LEU A 149 17.40 -5.92 4.96
N GLY A 150 16.50 -6.79 4.49
CA GLY A 150 16.81 -8.21 4.22
C GLY A 150 17.89 -8.37 3.16
N GLY A 151 17.84 -7.61 2.07
CA GLY A 151 18.86 -7.61 1.02
C GLY A 151 20.23 -7.13 1.52
N LEU A 152 20.28 -6.08 2.35
CA LEU A 152 21.52 -5.59 2.96
C LEU A 152 22.12 -6.61 3.94
N ALA A 153 21.27 -7.25 4.77
CA ALA A 153 21.73 -8.28 5.70
C ALA A 153 22.32 -9.49 4.95
N LEU A 154 21.67 -9.94 3.86
CA LEU A 154 22.16 -11.03 3.03
C LEU A 154 23.49 -10.66 2.35
N ALA A 155 23.62 -9.45 1.82
CA ALA A 155 24.84 -8.95 1.20
C ALA A 155 26.00 -8.91 2.23
N ALA A 156 25.73 -8.46 3.46
CA ALA A 156 26.71 -8.45 4.53
C ALA A 156 27.16 -9.87 4.92
N LEU A 157 26.22 -10.83 5.01
CA LEU A 157 26.52 -12.23 5.25
C LEU A 157 27.43 -12.85 4.17
N ILE A 158 27.13 -12.57 2.89
CA ILE A 158 27.94 -13.04 1.77
C ILE A 158 29.34 -12.43 1.81
N ALA A 159 29.46 -11.12 2.11
CA ALA A 159 30.73 -10.43 2.21
C ALA A 159 31.61 -11.00 3.34
N VAL A 160 31.02 -11.26 4.50
CA VAL A 160 31.71 -11.86 5.66
C VAL A 160 32.13 -13.31 5.38
N SER A 161 31.24 -14.10 4.76
CA SER A 161 31.52 -15.48 4.37
C SER A 161 32.60 -15.58 3.30
N GLY A 162 32.60 -14.65 2.35
CA GLY A 162 33.64 -14.57 1.30
C GLY A 162 35.02 -14.17 1.83
N ARG A 163 35.06 -13.33 2.88
CA ARG A 163 36.33 -12.99 3.56
C ARG A 163 36.91 -14.16 4.36
N ARG A 164 36.08 -14.99 4.99
CA ARG A 164 36.54 -16.17 5.73
C ARG A 164 37.11 -17.28 4.82
N ARG A 165 36.75 -17.33 3.55
CA ARG A 165 37.26 -18.31 2.59
C ARG A 165 38.57 -17.88 1.88
N ARG A 166 39.03 -16.66 2.09
CA ARG A 166 40.36 -16.22 1.68
C ARG A 166 41.36 -16.53 2.80
N ASP A 167 41.53 -17.82 3.12
CA ASP A 167 42.74 -18.26 3.76
C ASP A 167 43.89 -17.88 2.83
N PRO A 168 44.94 -17.21 3.32
CA PRO A 168 46.12 -16.94 2.47
C PRO A 168 46.61 -18.30 1.99
N VAL A 169 46.50 -18.55 0.69
CA VAL A 169 47.26 -19.63 0.06
C VAL A 169 48.70 -19.37 0.46
N ALA A 170 49.21 -20.20 1.37
CA ALA A 170 50.59 -20.19 1.73
C ALA A 170 51.37 -20.37 0.41
N THR A 171 51.95 -19.29 -0.08
CA THR A 171 52.86 -19.31 -1.20
C THR A 171 54.05 -20.14 -0.70
N ALA A 172 53.99 -21.45 -0.96
CA ALA A 172 55.15 -22.29 -0.80
C ALA A 172 56.17 -21.76 -1.80
N THR A 173 57.05 -20.90 -1.33
CA THR A 173 58.29 -20.51 -2.06
C THR A 173 59.10 -21.77 -2.15
N ALA A 174 58.96 -22.46 -3.29
CA ALA A 174 59.90 -23.54 -3.65
C ALA A 174 61.26 -22.85 -3.85
N GLU A 175 62.09 -22.94 -2.83
CA GLU A 175 63.48 -22.51 -2.90
C GLU A 175 64.18 -23.49 -3.85
N VAL A 176 64.40 -23.06 -5.11
CA VAL A 176 65.17 -23.82 -6.10
C VAL A 176 66.64 -23.71 -5.72
N VAL A 177 67.12 -24.72 -4.98
CA VAL A 177 68.55 -24.85 -4.67
C VAL A 177 69.25 -25.29 -5.95
N TRP A 178 69.96 -24.36 -6.60
CA TRP A 178 70.84 -24.64 -7.71
C TRP A 178 72.15 -25.23 -7.13
N GLY A 179 72.29 -26.57 -7.15
CA GLY A 179 73.61 -27.22 -6.91
C GLY A 179 74.50 -27.02 -8.09
N PRO A 180 75.79 -26.85 -7.86
CA PRO A 180 76.80 -26.74 -8.98
C PRO A 180 76.79 -28.01 -9.82
N PRO A 181 76.98 -27.91 -11.16
CA PRO A 181 76.96 -29.05 -12.04
C PRO A 181 78.15 -29.96 -11.68
N GLN A 182 77.87 -31.22 -11.41
CA GLN A 182 78.91 -32.23 -11.20
C GLN A 182 79.53 -32.54 -12.58
N GLY A 183 80.77 -32.12 -12.79
CA GLY A 183 81.55 -32.44 -13.97
C GLY A 183 81.77 -33.94 -14.13
N PRO A 184 81.95 -34.43 -15.38
CA PRO A 184 82.17 -35.84 -15.66
C PRO A 184 83.52 -36.32 -15.03
N ARG A 185 83.43 -37.37 -14.18
CA ARG A 185 84.61 -38.09 -13.70
C ARG A 185 85.16 -38.95 -14.87
N LEU A 186 86.30 -38.52 -15.42
CA LEU A 186 87.10 -39.36 -16.30
C LEU A 186 87.86 -40.38 -15.41
N GLY A 187 87.65 -41.68 -15.67
CA GLY A 187 88.39 -42.78 -15.18
C GLY A 187 88.98 -43.54 -16.35
#